data_53f369cefaa5fa6246606d14be6eddb5
#
_entry.id   53f369cefaa5fa6246606d14be6eddb5
#
_cell.length_a   1.000
_cell.length_b   1.000
_cell.length_c   1.000
_cell.angle_alpha   90.00
_cell.angle_beta   90.00
_cell.angle_gamma   90.00
#
_symmetry.space_group_name_H-M   'P 1'
#
loop_
_entity.id
_entity.type
_entity.pdbx_description
1 polymer ?
#
loop_
_entity_poly.entity_id
_entity_poly.type
_entity_poly.pdbx_seq_one_letter_code
_entity_poly.pdbx_strand_id
1 'polypeptide(L)'
;MPITDFLIHNSQQYPDKVCLVEINPEQKETRKRSYKDYELIPATPSPYFRREITWQVFNEKANRFAHLLLSRGIKKGDKVGILMMNCIEWLPIYFGILKTGALAVPFNYRFTSNEIEYCLRLSEVDVLVFGSEFIGRLEEIYDSMGKRCPMIYVGNDPVPAFAEDYKDMVSDMPSTEPGIPLTDEDYAAIYFSSGTTGFPKAILHRHKALMHSCRVEQNHHGQTPEDVFLCIPPLYHTGAKMHWFGSLMTGGRAVLLKGTKPEYILETASKEQCTILWLLVPWAQDLLFALDSGELNLKDYKLDQLRLMHIGAQPVPQSLVKRWLTYFPNQQYDTNYGLSESIGPGCVHLGVENTRKVGAIGVPGYGWQVKIVDEKDCPVKGQEVGELCVKGDGVMVCYYNDEKATKEVLKDGWLYTGDMAMQDEEGFIFLVDRKKDVIISGGENLYPVQIEDFLSSHPDVMDVAVIGLPDSRLGEIAAAIVEIKEGHHCTEQDLEEAFAEYGRRNRRFGGV
;
A
#
# COMPACT_ATOMS: atom_id res chain seq x y z
N MET A 1 -1.26 1.85 -23.81
CA MET A 1 0.14 1.38 -23.58
C MET A 1 0.16 0.57 -22.30
N PRO A 2 0.58 -0.70 -22.28
CA PRO A 2 0.68 -1.49 -21.05
C PRO A 2 1.79 -0.98 -20.14
N ILE A 3 1.69 -1.25 -18.83
CA ILE A 3 2.70 -0.75 -17.84
C ILE A 3 4.10 -1.32 -18.10
N THR A 4 4.20 -2.48 -18.74
CA THR A 4 5.48 -3.12 -19.09
C THR A 4 6.34 -2.28 -20.03
N ASP A 5 5.74 -1.39 -20.82
CA ASP A 5 6.45 -0.54 -21.77
C ASP A 5 7.37 0.47 -21.07
N PHE A 6 7.05 0.90 -19.83
CA PHE A 6 7.95 1.74 -19.05
C PHE A 6 9.24 1.02 -18.66
N LEU A 7 9.15 -0.27 -18.31
CA LEU A 7 10.35 -1.05 -18.00
C LEU A 7 11.23 -1.22 -19.23
N ILE A 8 10.63 -1.52 -20.39
CA ILE A 8 11.36 -1.63 -21.66
C ILE A 8 12.01 -0.29 -22.01
N HIS A 9 11.25 0.81 -21.91
CA HIS A 9 11.78 2.15 -22.18
C HIS A 9 12.97 2.51 -21.27
N ASN A 10 12.82 2.29 -19.96
CA ASN A 10 13.88 2.61 -19.00
C ASN A 10 15.12 1.75 -19.19
N SER A 11 14.98 0.47 -19.55
CA SER A 11 16.11 -0.41 -19.82
C SER A 11 16.91 0.03 -21.06
N GLN A 12 16.27 0.71 -22.00
CA GLN A 12 16.91 1.28 -23.19
C GLN A 12 17.49 2.67 -22.92
N GLN A 13 16.77 3.51 -22.17
CA GLN A 13 17.15 4.89 -21.91
C GLN A 13 18.19 5.03 -20.82
N TYR A 14 18.14 4.16 -19.80
CA TYR A 14 18.98 4.21 -18.60
C TYR A 14 19.59 2.83 -18.25
N PRO A 15 20.20 2.08 -19.19
CA PRO A 15 20.57 0.68 -18.99
C PRO A 15 21.39 0.44 -17.73
N ASP A 16 22.40 1.26 -17.48
CA ASP A 16 23.36 1.11 -16.39
C ASP A 16 22.96 1.83 -15.09
N LYS A 17 21.82 2.55 -15.09
CA LYS A 17 21.36 3.26 -13.90
C LYS A 17 20.73 2.28 -12.92
N VAL A 18 21.20 2.30 -11.66
CA VAL A 18 20.60 1.53 -10.58
C VAL A 18 19.14 1.97 -10.38
N CYS A 19 18.22 1.02 -10.44
CA CYS A 19 16.78 1.25 -10.29
C CYS A 19 16.18 0.68 -9.00
N LEU A 20 16.69 -0.45 -8.53
CA LEU A 20 16.25 -1.10 -7.30
C LEU A 20 17.45 -1.37 -6.39
N VAL A 21 17.26 -1.09 -5.11
CA VAL A 21 18.19 -1.43 -4.02
C VAL A 21 17.39 -2.18 -2.95
N GLU A 22 17.95 -3.25 -2.42
CA GLU A 22 17.41 -3.96 -1.25
C GLU A 22 18.34 -3.76 -0.06
N ILE A 23 17.79 -3.32 1.06
CA ILE A 23 18.47 -3.15 2.33
C ILE A 23 17.81 -4.02 3.39
N ASN A 24 18.63 -4.81 4.09
CA ASN A 24 18.19 -5.57 5.26
C ASN A 24 19.14 -5.33 6.43
N PRO A 25 18.84 -4.40 7.34
CA PRO A 25 19.72 -4.04 8.44
C PRO A 25 19.97 -5.17 9.44
N GLU A 26 19.07 -6.13 9.55
CA GLU A 26 19.17 -7.26 10.49
C GLU A 26 19.98 -8.43 9.94
N GLN A 27 20.18 -8.49 8.63
CA GLN A 27 20.94 -9.54 7.99
C GLN A 27 22.40 -9.10 7.80
N LYS A 28 23.32 -9.79 8.48
CA LYS A 28 24.76 -9.63 8.23
C LYS A 28 25.14 -10.37 6.94
N GLU A 29 25.85 -9.71 6.06
CA GLU A 29 26.37 -10.33 4.86
C GLU A 29 27.58 -11.22 5.20
N THR A 30 27.33 -12.52 5.44
CA THR A 30 28.34 -13.49 5.84
C THR A 30 28.86 -14.36 4.69
N ARG A 31 28.25 -14.28 3.50
CA ARG A 31 28.58 -15.15 2.37
C ARG A 31 29.41 -14.45 1.31
N LYS A 32 30.51 -15.12 0.88
CA LYS A 32 31.06 -14.90 -0.47
C LYS A 32 29.95 -15.26 -1.46
N ARG A 33 29.49 -14.29 -2.25
CA ARG A 33 28.49 -14.54 -3.29
C ARG A 33 29.07 -15.45 -4.35
N SER A 34 28.34 -16.50 -4.69
CA SER A 34 28.65 -17.31 -5.84
C SER A 34 28.16 -16.62 -7.12
N TYR A 35 28.75 -16.99 -8.26
CA TYR A 35 28.23 -16.59 -9.59
C TYR A 35 26.74 -16.97 -9.78
N LYS A 36 26.25 -17.97 -9.06
CA LYS A 36 24.85 -18.38 -9.00
C LYS A 36 23.97 -17.48 -8.13
N ASP A 37 24.53 -16.63 -7.28
CA ASP A 37 23.80 -15.57 -6.59
C ASP A 37 23.45 -14.43 -7.52
N TYR A 38 23.57 -14.72 -8.78
CA TYR A 38 22.79 -14.26 -9.86
C TYR A 38 22.72 -12.76 -9.97
N GLU A 39 23.56 -12.25 -10.90
CA GLU A 39 23.33 -10.92 -11.39
C GLU A 39 23.33 -9.82 -10.37
N LEU A 40 23.82 -10.14 -9.23
CA LEU A 40 24.04 -9.12 -8.27
C LEU A 40 25.25 -8.37 -8.69
N ILE A 41 25.07 -7.12 -8.93
CA ILE A 41 26.15 -6.17 -8.90
C ILE A 41 26.87 -6.42 -7.57
N PRO A 42 28.22 -6.48 -7.56
CA PRO A 42 28.96 -6.75 -6.33
C PRO A 42 28.42 -5.90 -5.19
N ALA A 43 28.01 -6.53 -4.10
CA ALA A 43 27.57 -5.76 -2.94
C ALA A 43 28.69 -4.84 -2.50
N THR A 44 28.34 -3.61 -2.25
CA THR A 44 29.20 -2.70 -1.53
C THR A 44 29.44 -3.32 -0.15
N PRO A 45 30.68 -3.45 0.33
CA PRO A 45 30.95 -3.90 1.69
C PRO A 45 30.13 -3.09 2.68
N SER A 46 29.21 -3.74 3.37
CA SER A 46 28.34 -3.10 4.33
C SER A 46 28.21 -4.01 5.56
N PRO A 47 28.05 -3.46 6.76
CA PRO A 47 27.76 -4.25 7.96
C PRO A 47 26.42 -4.95 7.90
N TYR A 48 25.54 -4.59 6.95
CA TYR A 48 24.25 -5.21 6.68
C TYR A 48 24.10 -5.53 5.19
N PHE A 49 23.14 -6.37 4.90
CA PHE A 49 22.87 -6.87 3.55
C PHE A 49 22.35 -5.74 2.65
N ARG A 50 23.03 -5.54 1.52
CA ARG A 50 22.66 -4.59 0.47
C ARG A 50 22.87 -5.21 -0.90
N ARG A 51 21.84 -5.18 -1.73
CA ARG A 51 21.88 -5.62 -3.13
C ARG A 51 21.30 -4.53 -4.03
N GLU A 52 21.72 -4.51 -5.29
CA GLU A 52 21.18 -3.55 -6.27
C GLU A 52 21.13 -4.15 -7.67
N ILE A 53 20.21 -3.64 -8.50
CA ILE A 53 20.11 -3.95 -9.93
C ILE A 53 19.87 -2.68 -10.74
N THR A 54 20.36 -2.71 -12.00
CA THR A 54 20.12 -1.63 -12.98
C THR A 54 18.81 -1.86 -13.74
N TRP A 55 18.36 -0.87 -14.50
CA TRP A 55 17.17 -1.01 -15.36
C TRP A 55 17.34 -2.13 -16.40
N GLN A 56 18.54 -2.27 -16.99
CA GLN A 56 18.82 -3.36 -17.91
C GLN A 56 18.67 -4.72 -17.23
N VAL A 57 19.34 -4.91 -16.09
CA VAL A 57 19.28 -6.16 -15.33
C VAL A 57 17.85 -6.47 -14.86
N PHE A 58 17.09 -5.45 -14.44
CA PHE A 58 15.69 -5.63 -14.09
C PHE A 58 14.88 -6.17 -15.26
N ASN A 59 15.03 -5.55 -16.45
CA ASN A 59 14.31 -5.99 -17.65
C ASN A 59 14.69 -7.41 -18.07
N GLU A 60 15.98 -7.73 -18.06
CA GLU A 60 16.50 -9.07 -18.38
C GLU A 60 15.96 -10.15 -17.43
N LYS A 61 15.92 -9.86 -16.11
CA LYS A 61 15.34 -10.76 -15.11
C LYS A 61 13.85 -10.99 -15.37
N ALA A 62 13.10 -9.93 -15.64
CA ALA A 62 11.68 -10.03 -15.98
C ALA A 62 11.46 -10.87 -17.24
N ASN A 63 12.29 -10.67 -18.27
CA ASN A 63 12.22 -11.43 -19.53
C ASN A 63 12.53 -12.92 -19.31
N ARG A 64 13.58 -13.27 -18.54
CA ARG A 64 13.90 -14.66 -18.22
C ARG A 64 12.75 -15.35 -17.50
N PHE A 65 12.15 -14.68 -16.52
CA PHE A 65 11.00 -15.24 -15.82
C PHE A 65 9.76 -15.36 -16.72
N ALA A 66 9.53 -14.40 -17.62
CA ALA A 66 8.47 -14.51 -18.62
C ALA A 66 8.67 -15.72 -19.55
N HIS A 67 9.89 -15.94 -20.06
CA HIS A 67 10.21 -17.10 -20.88
C HIS A 67 10.05 -18.41 -20.13
N LEU A 68 10.41 -18.47 -18.84
CA LEU A 68 10.15 -19.63 -17.99
C LEU A 68 8.64 -19.95 -17.93
N LEU A 69 7.82 -18.95 -17.63
CA LEU A 69 6.36 -19.13 -17.55
C LEU A 69 5.78 -19.60 -18.88
N LEU A 70 6.19 -18.99 -20.00
CA LEU A 70 5.76 -19.39 -21.35
C LEU A 70 6.18 -20.82 -21.67
N SER A 71 7.40 -21.25 -21.30
CA SER A 71 7.88 -22.62 -21.49
C SER A 71 7.07 -23.65 -20.70
N ARG A 72 6.43 -23.20 -19.61
CA ARG A 72 5.52 -24.02 -18.77
C ARG A 72 4.07 -23.97 -19.22
N GLY A 73 3.80 -23.34 -20.37
CA GLY A 73 2.47 -23.24 -20.96
C GLY A 73 1.58 -22.15 -20.40
N ILE A 74 2.13 -21.27 -19.54
CA ILE A 74 1.41 -20.06 -19.08
C ILE A 74 1.18 -19.13 -20.26
N LYS A 75 -0.02 -18.64 -20.38
CA LYS A 75 -0.48 -17.80 -21.49
C LYS A 75 -1.27 -16.59 -20.97
N LYS A 76 -1.61 -15.71 -21.89
CA LYS A 76 -2.43 -14.53 -21.60
C LYS A 76 -3.75 -14.92 -20.90
N GLY A 77 -4.00 -14.30 -19.76
CA GLY A 77 -5.18 -14.56 -18.92
C GLY A 77 -4.99 -15.59 -17.80
N ASP A 78 -3.92 -16.39 -17.83
CA ASP A 78 -3.57 -17.25 -16.71
C ASP A 78 -3.12 -16.41 -15.49
N LYS A 79 -3.08 -17.01 -14.30
CA LYS A 79 -2.82 -16.29 -13.05
C LYS A 79 -1.60 -16.86 -12.35
N VAL A 80 -0.65 -15.99 -11.99
CA VAL A 80 0.57 -16.35 -11.28
C VAL A 80 0.62 -15.66 -9.94
N GLY A 81 0.58 -16.46 -8.86
CA GLY A 81 0.62 -15.98 -7.48
C GLY A 81 2.02 -15.56 -7.06
N ILE A 82 2.11 -14.53 -6.23
CA ILE A 82 3.35 -14.07 -5.58
C ILE A 82 3.12 -14.01 -4.08
N LEU A 83 3.73 -14.93 -3.33
CA LEU A 83 3.71 -14.97 -1.86
C LEU A 83 5.13 -14.78 -1.34
N MET A 84 5.58 -13.54 -1.27
CA MET A 84 6.95 -13.20 -0.92
C MET A 84 7.01 -11.94 -0.06
N MET A 85 7.99 -11.89 0.85
CA MET A 85 8.40 -10.63 1.47
C MET A 85 9.06 -9.71 0.44
N ASN A 86 9.16 -8.41 0.75
CA ASN A 86 9.90 -7.48 -0.11
C ASN A 86 11.33 -7.97 -0.30
N CYS A 87 11.72 -8.15 -1.53
CA CYS A 87 13.09 -8.49 -1.94
C CYS A 87 13.33 -8.01 -3.37
N ILE A 88 14.57 -8.04 -3.81
CA ILE A 88 14.95 -7.52 -5.12
C ILE A 88 14.37 -8.34 -6.28
N GLU A 89 14.03 -9.60 -6.05
CA GLU A 89 13.41 -10.50 -7.04
C GLU A 89 11.91 -10.21 -7.24
N TRP A 90 11.24 -9.57 -6.27
CA TRP A 90 9.79 -9.40 -6.28
C TRP A 90 9.27 -8.68 -7.52
N LEU A 91 9.84 -7.50 -7.82
CA LEU A 91 9.39 -6.69 -8.96
C LEU A 91 9.78 -7.30 -10.33
N PRO A 92 10.99 -7.87 -10.52
CA PRO A 92 11.29 -8.65 -11.73
C PRO A 92 10.33 -9.81 -11.97
N ILE A 93 9.92 -10.54 -10.93
CA ILE A 93 8.91 -11.59 -11.04
C ILE A 93 7.55 -11.01 -11.44
N TYR A 94 7.10 -9.95 -10.77
CA TYR A 94 5.84 -9.28 -11.08
C TYR A 94 5.77 -8.81 -12.55
N PHE A 95 6.84 -8.15 -13.03
CA PHE A 95 6.90 -7.71 -14.44
C PHE A 95 7.08 -8.85 -15.43
N GLY A 96 7.79 -9.92 -15.03
CA GLY A 96 7.88 -11.13 -15.83
C GLY A 96 6.52 -11.77 -16.08
N ILE A 97 5.66 -11.83 -15.05
CA ILE A 97 4.28 -12.29 -15.19
C ILE A 97 3.53 -11.39 -16.18
N LEU A 98 3.55 -10.07 -15.98
CA LEU A 98 2.84 -9.12 -16.82
C LEU A 98 3.26 -9.22 -18.30
N LYS A 99 4.55 -9.46 -18.57
CA LYS A 99 5.09 -9.60 -19.94
C LYS A 99 4.58 -10.83 -20.68
N THR A 100 4.04 -11.84 -20.00
CA THR A 100 3.37 -12.99 -20.63
C THR A 100 1.90 -12.70 -20.97
N GLY A 101 1.34 -11.62 -20.48
CA GLY A 101 -0.09 -11.36 -20.48
C GLY A 101 -0.87 -12.12 -19.41
N ALA A 102 -0.19 -12.87 -18.54
CA ALA A 102 -0.79 -13.45 -17.36
C ALA A 102 -1.03 -12.37 -16.29
N LEU A 103 -1.94 -12.64 -15.37
CA LEU A 103 -2.28 -11.77 -14.26
C LEU A 103 -1.35 -12.04 -13.07
N ALA A 104 -0.74 -11.00 -12.54
CA ALA A 104 -0.03 -11.09 -11.28
C ALA A 104 -1.02 -11.11 -10.11
N VAL A 105 -0.86 -12.06 -9.19
CA VAL A 105 -1.73 -12.23 -8.01
C VAL A 105 -0.88 -12.14 -6.75
N PRO A 106 -0.59 -10.92 -6.24
CA PRO A 106 0.16 -10.74 -5.01
C PRO A 106 -0.65 -11.12 -3.77
N PHE A 107 -0.07 -11.98 -2.94
CA PHE A 107 -0.67 -12.43 -1.69
C PHE A 107 -0.16 -11.62 -0.51
N ASN A 108 -1.04 -11.36 0.44
CA ASN A 108 -0.65 -10.80 1.72
C ASN A 108 0.23 -11.81 2.48
N TYR A 109 1.45 -11.43 2.81
CA TYR A 109 2.39 -12.28 3.55
C TYR A 109 1.91 -12.62 4.98
N ARG A 110 0.89 -11.93 5.50
CA ARG A 110 0.30 -12.21 6.81
C ARG A 110 -0.80 -13.27 6.75
N PHE A 111 -1.23 -13.67 5.56
CA PHE A 111 -2.25 -14.71 5.43
C PHE A 111 -1.82 -16.01 6.11
N THR A 112 -2.74 -16.60 6.86
CA THR A 112 -2.64 -17.95 7.38
C THR A 112 -2.70 -18.98 6.25
N SER A 113 -2.34 -20.23 6.53
CA SER A 113 -2.42 -21.33 5.55
C SER A 113 -3.81 -21.44 4.92
N ASN A 114 -4.87 -21.33 5.72
CA ASN A 114 -6.25 -21.39 5.25
C ASN A 114 -6.62 -20.21 4.34
N GLU A 115 -6.17 -18.99 4.67
CA GLU A 115 -6.39 -17.82 3.83
C GLU A 115 -5.61 -17.91 2.51
N ILE A 116 -4.38 -18.44 2.55
CA ILE A 116 -3.59 -18.69 1.34
C ILE A 116 -4.34 -19.70 0.44
N GLU A 117 -4.78 -20.82 0.99
CA GLU A 117 -5.54 -21.83 0.23
C GLU A 117 -6.83 -21.25 -0.36
N TYR A 118 -7.59 -20.50 0.45
CA TYR A 118 -8.79 -19.82 0.00
C TYR A 118 -8.51 -18.87 -1.18
N CYS A 119 -7.51 -18.00 -1.05
CA CYS A 119 -7.17 -17.02 -2.08
C CYS A 119 -6.63 -17.69 -3.36
N LEU A 120 -5.84 -18.77 -3.25
CA LEU A 120 -5.38 -19.56 -4.39
C LEU A 120 -6.56 -20.14 -5.18
N ARG A 121 -7.56 -20.68 -4.48
CA ARG A 121 -8.77 -21.23 -5.11
C ARG A 121 -9.66 -20.16 -5.71
N LEU A 122 -9.89 -19.06 -4.96
CA LEU A 122 -10.74 -17.94 -5.39
C LEU A 122 -10.21 -17.30 -6.67
N SER A 123 -8.91 -17.08 -6.74
CA SER A 123 -8.26 -16.44 -7.90
C SER A 123 -7.80 -17.43 -8.97
N GLU A 124 -8.02 -18.75 -8.76
CA GLU A 124 -7.68 -19.80 -9.73
C GLU A 124 -6.21 -19.72 -10.18
N VAL A 125 -5.29 -19.60 -9.22
CA VAL A 125 -3.85 -19.49 -9.51
C VAL A 125 -3.31 -20.72 -10.20
N ASP A 126 -2.63 -20.54 -11.33
CA ASP A 126 -2.02 -21.59 -12.13
C ASP A 126 -0.61 -21.98 -11.66
N VAL A 127 0.17 -21.00 -11.19
CA VAL A 127 1.53 -21.17 -10.64
C VAL A 127 1.71 -20.26 -9.44
N LEU A 128 2.32 -20.73 -8.35
CA LEU A 128 2.65 -19.93 -7.17
C LEU A 128 4.17 -19.76 -7.04
N VAL A 129 4.62 -18.51 -6.95
CA VAL A 129 6.00 -18.14 -6.59
C VAL A 129 6.02 -17.74 -5.12
N PHE A 130 6.94 -18.29 -4.32
CA PHE A 130 6.95 -18.03 -2.89
C PHE A 130 8.36 -17.93 -2.30
N GLY A 131 8.48 -17.19 -1.19
CA GLY A 131 9.71 -17.03 -0.42
C GLY A 131 9.88 -18.06 0.69
N SER A 132 11.08 -18.15 1.24
CA SER A 132 11.44 -19.12 2.30
C SER A 132 10.60 -19.01 3.57
N GLU A 133 10.09 -17.80 3.86
CA GLU A 133 9.28 -17.53 5.05
C GLU A 133 7.92 -18.25 5.04
N PHE A 134 7.52 -18.81 3.89
CA PHE A 134 6.19 -19.41 3.70
C PHE A 134 6.21 -20.92 3.56
N ILE A 135 7.38 -21.57 3.62
CA ILE A 135 7.53 -23.05 3.47
C ILE A 135 6.53 -23.78 4.37
N GLY A 136 6.55 -23.53 5.69
CA GLY A 136 5.70 -24.24 6.63
C GLY A 136 4.20 -24.04 6.38
N ARG A 137 3.77 -22.82 6.01
CA ARG A 137 2.34 -22.57 5.69
C ARG A 137 1.88 -23.28 4.42
N LEU A 138 2.78 -23.43 3.44
CA LEU A 138 2.48 -24.12 2.20
C LEU A 138 2.53 -25.66 2.38
N GLU A 139 3.41 -26.17 3.23
CA GLU A 139 3.43 -27.60 3.61
C GLU A 139 2.09 -28.04 4.21
N GLU A 140 1.48 -27.21 5.07
CA GLU A 140 0.18 -27.52 5.70
C GLU A 140 -0.96 -27.71 4.70
N ILE A 141 -0.92 -27.00 3.56
CA ILE A 141 -2.00 -27.01 2.56
C ILE A 141 -1.64 -27.76 1.26
N TYR A 142 -0.40 -28.21 1.13
CA TYR A 142 0.09 -28.79 -0.12
C TYR A 142 -0.75 -29.98 -0.60
N ASP A 143 -1.08 -30.90 0.29
CA ASP A 143 -1.87 -32.11 -0.03
C ASP A 143 -3.31 -31.76 -0.42
N SER A 144 -3.92 -30.77 0.26
CA SER A 144 -5.29 -30.29 -0.03
C SER A 144 -5.39 -29.51 -1.34
N MET A 145 -4.33 -28.76 -1.67
CA MET A 145 -4.19 -28.06 -2.94
C MET A 145 -4.06 -29.00 -4.12
N GLY A 146 -3.51 -30.19 -3.84
CA GLY A 146 -3.21 -31.19 -4.84
C GLY A 146 -2.15 -30.71 -5.85
N LYS A 147 -1.79 -31.54 -6.80
CA LYS A 147 -0.80 -31.23 -7.86
C LYS A 147 -1.27 -30.13 -8.85
N ARG A 148 -2.28 -29.34 -8.47
CA ARG A 148 -2.96 -28.38 -9.37
C ARG A 148 -2.22 -27.07 -9.54
N CYS A 149 -1.36 -26.69 -8.59
CA CYS A 149 -0.63 -25.43 -8.61
C CYS A 149 0.87 -25.70 -8.44
N PRO A 150 1.65 -25.79 -9.52
CA PRO A 150 3.11 -25.84 -9.46
C PRO A 150 3.66 -24.69 -8.63
N MET A 151 4.67 -24.97 -7.81
CA MET A 151 5.25 -23.98 -6.90
C MET A 151 6.73 -23.74 -7.25
N ILE A 152 7.11 -22.46 -7.30
CA ILE A 152 8.47 -21.99 -7.59
C ILE A 152 9.00 -21.32 -6.33
N TYR A 153 10.07 -21.86 -5.80
CA TYR A 153 10.73 -21.38 -4.59
C TYR A 153 11.79 -20.31 -4.89
N VAL A 154 11.72 -19.19 -4.18
CA VAL A 154 12.68 -18.08 -4.24
C VAL A 154 13.35 -17.95 -2.88
N GLY A 155 14.59 -18.38 -2.77
CA GLY A 155 15.33 -18.31 -1.51
C GLY A 155 16.73 -18.85 -1.61
N ASN A 156 17.42 -18.90 -0.46
CA ASN A 156 18.78 -19.45 -0.34
C ASN A 156 18.82 -20.71 0.54
N ASP A 157 17.69 -21.06 1.18
CA ASP A 157 17.55 -22.27 1.97
C ASP A 157 17.35 -23.50 1.06
N PRO A 158 17.45 -24.73 1.58
CA PRO A 158 17.16 -25.93 0.80
C PRO A 158 15.76 -25.85 0.18
N VAL A 159 15.69 -26.18 -1.11
CA VAL A 159 14.43 -26.17 -1.86
C VAL A 159 13.48 -27.22 -1.29
N PRO A 160 12.23 -26.86 -0.94
CA PRO A 160 11.24 -27.85 -0.49
C PRO A 160 10.95 -28.89 -1.57
N ALA A 161 10.70 -30.11 -1.17
CA ALA A 161 10.45 -31.24 -2.10
C ALA A 161 9.22 -31.02 -3.01
N PHE A 162 8.32 -30.14 -2.63
CA PHE A 162 7.11 -29.78 -3.38
C PHE A 162 7.28 -28.61 -4.36
N ALA A 163 8.47 -28.01 -4.44
CA ALA A 163 8.73 -26.83 -5.26
C ALA A 163 9.98 -26.99 -6.13
N GLU A 164 10.07 -26.14 -7.15
CA GLU A 164 11.24 -26.03 -8.02
C GLU A 164 12.04 -24.76 -7.68
N ASP A 165 13.37 -24.80 -7.84
CA ASP A 165 14.25 -23.66 -7.54
C ASP A 165 14.14 -22.59 -8.63
N TYR A 166 13.76 -21.36 -8.26
CA TYR A 166 13.69 -20.23 -9.17
C TYR A 166 15.01 -19.97 -9.91
N LYS A 167 16.14 -20.01 -9.19
CA LYS A 167 17.47 -19.67 -9.77
C LYS A 167 17.88 -20.67 -10.83
N ASP A 168 17.71 -21.95 -10.55
CA ASP A 168 18.07 -23.01 -11.49
C ASP A 168 17.18 -22.96 -12.74
N MET A 169 15.90 -22.63 -12.56
CA MET A 169 14.94 -22.57 -13.67
C MET A 169 15.13 -21.37 -14.59
N VAL A 170 15.50 -20.19 -14.07
CA VAL A 170 15.62 -18.98 -14.88
C VAL A 170 17.00 -18.80 -15.50
N SER A 171 18.04 -19.50 -15.02
CA SER A 171 19.43 -19.30 -15.42
C SER A 171 19.65 -19.42 -16.93
N ASP A 172 19.02 -20.42 -17.55
CA ASP A 172 19.17 -20.73 -18.98
C ASP A 172 18.08 -20.10 -19.87
N MET A 173 17.14 -19.32 -19.28
CA MET A 173 16.07 -18.70 -20.05
C MET A 173 16.58 -17.47 -20.83
N PRO A 174 16.03 -17.20 -22.03
CA PRO A 174 16.39 -16.02 -22.81
C PRO A 174 16.11 -14.73 -22.04
N SER A 175 17.01 -13.74 -22.17
CA SER A 175 16.83 -12.39 -21.61
C SER A 175 16.17 -11.40 -22.59
N THR A 176 15.85 -11.85 -23.80
CA THR A 176 15.18 -11.03 -24.82
C THR A 176 13.69 -10.85 -24.52
N GLU A 177 13.10 -9.79 -25.06
CA GLU A 177 11.66 -9.55 -24.91
C GLU A 177 10.84 -10.75 -25.40
N PRO A 178 9.81 -11.19 -24.64
CA PRO A 178 9.00 -12.36 -25.02
C PRO A 178 8.08 -12.10 -26.21
N GLY A 179 7.89 -10.85 -26.61
CA GLY A 179 7.15 -10.48 -27.81
C GLY A 179 5.64 -10.73 -27.75
N ILE A 180 5.06 -10.86 -26.59
CA ILE A 180 3.61 -11.03 -26.42
C ILE A 180 2.90 -9.68 -26.64
N PRO A 181 1.94 -9.58 -27.57
CA PRO A 181 1.22 -8.33 -27.78
C PRO A 181 0.27 -8.03 -26.62
N LEU A 182 0.47 -6.88 -26.00
CA LEU A 182 -0.32 -6.37 -24.88
C LEU A 182 -0.89 -4.99 -25.19
N THR A 183 -2.02 -4.70 -24.57
CA THR A 183 -2.68 -3.39 -24.58
C THR A 183 -2.96 -2.93 -23.15
N ASP A 184 -3.30 -1.68 -22.94
CA ASP A 184 -3.72 -1.16 -21.64
C ASP A 184 -5.11 -1.68 -21.20
N GLU A 185 -5.89 -2.21 -22.13
CA GLU A 185 -7.19 -2.84 -21.83
C GLU A 185 -7.07 -4.30 -21.38
N ASP A 186 -5.90 -4.93 -21.51
CA ASP A 186 -5.68 -6.29 -21.02
C ASP A 186 -5.69 -6.34 -19.49
N TYR A 187 -6.14 -7.47 -18.93
CA TYR A 187 -6.07 -7.73 -17.50
C TYR A 187 -4.62 -7.87 -17.06
N ALA A 188 -4.30 -7.31 -15.89
CA ALA A 188 -2.93 -7.22 -15.40
C ALA A 188 -2.73 -7.87 -14.01
N ALA A 189 -3.66 -7.66 -13.09
CA ALA A 189 -3.47 -8.13 -11.74
C ALA A 189 -4.79 -8.42 -11.00
N ILE A 190 -4.70 -9.29 -10.01
CA ILE A 190 -5.73 -9.49 -8.99
C ILE A 190 -5.09 -9.15 -7.64
N TYR A 191 -5.67 -8.19 -6.92
CA TYR A 191 -5.30 -7.86 -5.55
C TYR A 191 -6.36 -8.33 -4.56
N PHE A 192 -6.01 -8.44 -3.29
CA PHE A 192 -6.95 -8.82 -2.25
C PHE A 192 -7.21 -7.63 -1.32
N SER A 193 -8.50 -7.39 -1.01
CA SER A 193 -8.90 -6.51 0.08
C SER A 193 -9.11 -7.30 1.36
N SER A 194 -9.00 -6.64 2.51
CA SER A 194 -9.51 -7.17 3.77
C SER A 194 -11.04 -7.20 3.70
N GLY A 195 -11.61 -8.34 3.38
CA GLY A 195 -13.07 -8.50 3.33
C GLY A 195 -13.72 -8.19 4.69
N THR A 196 -14.81 -7.44 4.67
CA THR A 196 -15.63 -7.18 5.87
C THR A 196 -16.35 -8.42 6.40
N THR A 197 -16.32 -9.51 5.63
CA THR A 197 -16.98 -10.80 5.93
C THR A 197 -16.02 -11.87 6.45
N GLY A 198 -14.77 -11.52 6.75
CA GLY A 198 -13.74 -12.43 7.29
C GLY A 198 -12.81 -13.03 6.25
N PHE A 199 -13.19 -13.13 4.97
CA PHE A 199 -12.31 -13.61 3.89
C PHE A 199 -12.05 -12.51 2.86
N PRO A 200 -10.82 -12.47 2.28
CA PRO A 200 -10.45 -11.48 1.27
C PRO A 200 -11.29 -11.57 0.00
N LYS A 201 -11.61 -10.41 -0.60
CA LYS A 201 -12.18 -10.35 -1.96
C LYS A 201 -11.06 -10.19 -2.98
N ALA A 202 -11.18 -10.86 -4.11
CA ALA A 202 -10.23 -10.76 -5.23
C ALA A 202 -10.67 -9.63 -6.17
N ILE A 203 -9.78 -8.66 -6.43
CA ILE A 203 -10.07 -7.42 -7.14
C ILE A 203 -9.30 -7.43 -8.46
N LEU A 204 -10.00 -7.45 -9.59
CA LEU A 204 -9.42 -7.52 -10.93
C LEU A 204 -9.13 -6.13 -11.49
N HIS A 205 -7.88 -5.93 -11.96
CA HIS A 205 -7.44 -4.70 -12.61
C HIS A 205 -6.84 -4.92 -13.99
N ARG A 206 -6.93 -3.88 -14.84
CA ARG A 206 -6.30 -3.81 -16.15
C ARG A 206 -4.96 -3.08 -16.09
N HIS A 207 -4.14 -3.22 -17.15
CA HIS A 207 -2.91 -2.44 -17.30
C HIS A 207 -3.16 -0.93 -17.22
N LYS A 208 -4.27 -0.43 -17.76
CA LYS A 208 -4.60 1.01 -17.68
C LYS A 208 -4.74 1.53 -16.24
N ALA A 209 -5.23 0.70 -15.32
CA ALA A 209 -5.32 1.09 -13.92
C ALA A 209 -3.93 1.25 -13.28
N LEU A 210 -3.01 0.33 -13.58
CA LEU A 210 -1.62 0.42 -13.14
C LEU A 210 -0.93 1.66 -13.75
N MET A 211 -1.15 1.91 -15.04
CA MET A 211 -0.66 3.11 -15.74
C MET A 211 -1.20 4.40 -15.16
N HIS A 212 -2.48 4.41 -14.78
CA HIS A 212 -3.10 5.58 -14.18
C HIS A 212 -2.43 5.91 -12.83
N SER A 213 -2.14 4.90 -12.02
CA SER A 213 -1.41 5.06 -10.77
C SER A 213 -0.02 5.70 -10.96
N CYS A 214 0.72 5.30 -12.03
CA CYS A 214 2.00 5.95 -12.36
C CYS A 214 1.83 7.45 -12.64
N ARG A 215 0.80 7.82 -13.41
CA ARG A 215 0.52 9.22 -13.78
C ARG A 215 0.07 10.06 -12.58
N VAL A 216 -0.73 9.49 -11.69
CA VAL A 216 -1.18 10.15 -10.46
C VAL A 216 0.03 10.53 -9.62
N GLU A 217 0.94 9.59 -9.36
CA GLU A 217 2.13 9.83 -8.57
C GLU A 217 3.05 10.87 -9.20
N GLN A 218 3.37 10.72 -10.48
CA GLN A 218 4.24 11.66 -11.18
C GLN A 218 3.63 13.07 -11.16
N ASN A 219 2.32 13.19 -11.37
CA ASN A 219 1.65 14.48 -11.43
C ASN A 219 1.63 15.19 -10.06
N HIS A 220 1.26 14.48 -8.98
CA HIS A 220 1.09 15.08 -7.66
C HIS A 220 2.40 15.27 -6.89
N HIS A 221 3.37 14.38 -7.07
CA HIS A 221 4.64 14.44 -6.36
C HIS A 221 5.78 15.01 -7.21
N GLY A 222 5.53 15.33 -8.48
CA GLY A 222 6.53 15.87 -9.40
C GLY A 222 7.77 15.00 -9.47
N GLN A 223 7.60 13.66 -9.47
CA GLN A 223 8.73 12.74 -9.50
C GLN A 223 9.54 12.90 -10.78
N THR A 224 10.85 12.75 -10.65
CA THR A 224 11.84 12.91 -11.69
C THR A 224 12.78 11.69 -11.73
N PRO A 225 13.61 11.54 -12.78
CA PRO A 225 14.62 10.48 -12.80
C PRO A 225 15.62 10.53 -11.66
N GLU A 226 15.84 11.69 -11.03
CA GLU A 226 16.78 11.89 -9.93
C GLU A 226 16.22 11.45 -8.58
N ASP A 227 14.90 11.25 -8.49
CA ASP A 227 14.27 10.85 -7.24
C ASP A 227 14.65 9.44 -6.80
N VAL A 228 14.79 9.30 -5.49
CA VAL A 228 15.05 8.06 -4.79
C VAL A 228 13.95 7.84 -3.77
N PHE A 229 13.11 6.86 -4.04
CA PHE A 229 11.97 6.52 -3.19
C PHE A 229 12.34 5.43 -2.17
N LEU A 230 12.09 5.68 -0.89
CA LEU A 230 12.22 4.68 0.17
C LEU A 230 10.93 3.88 0.33
N CYS A 231 10.97 2.61 -0.08
CA CYS A 231 9.84 1.67 -0.02
C CYS A 231 9.98 0.75 1.19
N ILE A 232 9.18 0.99 2.22
CA ILE A 232 9.10 0.16 3.42
C ILE A 232 7.87 -0.76 3.38
N PRO A 233 6.69 -0.26 2.95
CA PRO A 233 5.47 -1.05 2.95
C PRO A 233 5.55 -2.28 2.03
N PRO A 234 4.76 -3.32 2.33
CA PRO A 234 4.76 -4.55 1.53
C PRO A 234 4.33 -4.34 0.07
N LEU A 235 5.09 -4.89 -0.88
CA LEU A 235 4.82 -4.77 -2.31
C LEU A 235 3.54 -5.49 -2.77
N TYR A 236 2.96 -6.38 -1.97
CA TYR A 236 1.64 -6.95 -2.29
C TYR A 236 0.51 -5.92 -2.18
N HIS A 237 0.69 -4.88 -1.36
CA HIS A 237 -0.26 -3.77 -1.26
C HIS A 237 -0.23 -2.87 -2.50
N THR A 238 -1.39 -2.43 -2.94
CA THR A 238 -1.52 -1.45 -4.03
C THR A 238 -0.86 -0.12 -3.66
N GLY A 239 -1.07 0.36 -2.44
CA GLY A 239 -0.47 1.60 -1.94
C GLY A 239 1.06 1.61 -1.96
N ALA A 240 1.70 0.48 -1.61
CA ALA A 240 3.17 0.37 -1.64
C ALA A 240 3.75 0.57 -3.04
N LYS A 241 3.03 0.12 -4.06
CA LYS A 241 3.47 0.23 -5.45
C LYS A 241 3.31 1.62 -6.04
N MET A 242 2.46 2.43 -5.48
CA MET A 242 2.14 3.74 -5.99
C MET A 242 3.38 4.60 -6.24
N HIS A 243 4.19 4.84 -5.21
CA HIS A 243 5.41 5.64 -5.36
C HIS A 243 6.45 4.96 -6.24
N TRP A 244 6.53 3.62 -6.17
CA TRP A 244 7.40 2.88 -7.06
C TRP A 244 6.94 3.00 -8.53
N PHE A 245 5.65 3.02 -8.79
CA PHE A 245 5.11 3.27 -10.13
C PHE A 245 5.48 4.66 -10.67
N GLY A 246 5.53 5.68 -9.82
CA GLY A 246 6.08 6.97 -10.21
C GLY A 246 7.55 6.88 -10.58
N SER A 247 8.36 6.18 -9.80
CA SER A 247 9.76 5.89 -10.12
C SER A 247 9.92 5.10 -11.43
N LEU A 248 9.06 4.11 -11.67
CA LEU A 248 9.03 3.36 -12.93
C LEU A 248 8.74 4.30 -14.12
N MET A 249 7.73 5.16 -14.00
CA MET A 249 7.36 6.08 -15.06
C MET A 249 8.49 7.05 -15.43
N THR A 250 9.23 7.53 -14.44
CA THR A 250 10.26 8.55 -14.62
C THR A 250 11.68 8.00 -14.80
N GLY A 251 11.92 6.72 -14.51
CA GLY A 251 13.27 6.14 -14.46
C GLY A 251 14.03 6.50 -13.17
N GLY A 252 13.31 6.82 -12.10
CA GLY A 252 13.86 7.03 -10.76
C GLY A 252 14.32 5.73 -10.10
N ARG A 253 14.84 5.82 -8.87
CA ARG A 253 15.34 4.68 -8.10
C ARG A 253 14.42 4.40 -6.91
N ALA A 254 14.22 3.13 -6.55
CA ALA A 254 13.56 2.73 -5.32
C ALA A 254 14.48 1.91 -4.43
N VAL A 255 14.36 2.12 -3.13
CA VAL A 255 15.09 1.40 -2.07
C VAL A 255 14.09 0.60 -1.26
N LEU A 256 14.19 -0.72 -1.32
CA LEU A 256 13.37 -1.65 -0.56
C LEU A 256 14.01 -1.88 0.81
N LEU A 257 13.43 -1.32 1.85
CA LEU A 257 13.92 -1.49 3.22
C LEU A 257 13.15 -2.60 3.92
N LYS A 258 13.87 -3.58 4.47
CA LYS A 258 13.30 -4.56 5.41
C LYS A 258 13.44 -4.02 6.85
N GLY A 259 12.30 -3.87 7.53
CA GLY A 259 12.24 -3.36 8.89
C GLY A 259 11.72 -1.93 8.97
N THR A 260 11.13 -1.61 10.11
CA THR A 260 10.39 -0.35 10.34
C THR A 260 10.96 0.47 11.48
N LYS A 261 12.09 0.03 12.07
CA LYS A 261 12.72 0.76 13.19
C LYS A 261 13.15 2.16 12.74
N PRO A 262 12.94 3.19 13.56
CA PRO A 262 13.29 4.57 13.22
C PRO A 262 14.75 4.77 12.78
N GLU A 263 15.71 4.11 13.45
CA GLU A 263 17.11 4.16 13.07
C GLU A 263 17.38 3.58 11.68
N TYR A 264 16.69 2.49 11.28
CA TYR A 264 16.83 1.89 9.95
C TYR A 264 16.32 2.82 8.86
N ILE A 265 15.21 3.51 9.13
CA ILE A 265 14.61 4.47 8.20
C ILE A 265 15.56 5.64 7.96
N LEU A 266 16.05 6.28 9.02
CA LEU A 266 16.95 7.44 8.91
C LEU A 266 18.31 7.06 8.32
N GLU A 267 18.87 5.93 8.75
CA GLU A 267 20.15 5.44 8.23
C GLU A 267 20.07 5.13 6.74
N THR A 268 19.02 4.43 6.31
CA THR A 268 18.81 4.11 4.90
C THR A 268 18.55 5.37 4.08
N ALA A 269 17.68 6.28 4.55
CA ALA A 269 17.42 7.54 3.88
C ALA A 269 18.70 8.36 3.70
N SER A 270 19.57 8.39 4.71
CA SER A 270 20.87 9.07 4.68
C SER A 270 21.87 8.42 3.73
N LYS A 271 22.07 7.09 3.82
CA LYS A 271 23.08 6.37 3.02
C LYS A 271 22.69 6.25 1.56
N GLU A 272 21.43 5.95 1.29
CA GLU A 272 20.91 5.81 -0.07
C GLU A 272 20.48 7.14 -0.69
N GLN A 273 20.58 8.24 0.05
CA GLN A 273 20.21 9.59 -0.40
C GLN A 273 18.75 9.62 -0.89
N CYS A 274 17.84 9.07 -0.10
CA CYS A 274 16.43 9.06 -0.45
C CYS A 274 15.85 10.46 -0.47
N THR A 275 15.02 10.75 -1.47
CA THR A 275 14.37 12.06 -1.67
C THR A 275 12.90 12.05 -1.27
N ILE A 276 12.28 10.88 -1.25
CA ILE A 276 10.88 10.67 -0.93
C ILE A 276 10.76 9.57 0.12
N LEU A 277 10.05 9.86 1.21
CA LEU A 277 9.62 8.87 2.19
C LEU A 277 8.11 8.63 2.06
N TRP A 278 7.69 7.38 2.16
CA TRP A 278 6.31 7.05 2.44
C TRP A 278 6.21 6.23 3.72
N LEU A 279 5.56 6.78 4.71
CA LEU A 279 5.41 6.16 6.02
C LEU A 279 3.92 5.93 6.34
N LEU A 280 3.65 4.85 7.04
CA LEU A 280 2.40 4.71 7.77
C LEU A 280 2.41 5.63 8.99
N VAL A 281 1.22 6.05 9.44
CA VAL A 281 1.10 6.92 10.63
C VAL A 281 1.86 6.38 11.84
N PRO A 282 1.77 5.09 12.23
CA PRO A 282 2.52 4.56 13.36
C PRO A 282 4.04 4.71 13.20
N TRP A 283 4.59 4.44 12.01
CA TRP A 283 6.04 4.57 11.78
C TRP A 283 6.54 6.00 11.86
N ALA A 284 5.70 6.95 11.40
CA ALA A 284 6.01 8.37 11.56
C ALA A 284 5.96 8.79 13.03
N GLN A 285 5.02 8.26 13.81
CA GLN A 285 4.93 8.49 15.26
C GLN A 285 6.14 7.91 16.01
N ASP A 286 6.52 6.67 15.71
CA ASP A 286 7.69 6.01 16.32
C ASP A 286 8.97 6.81 16.07
N LEU A 287 9.14 7.30 14.82
CA LEU A 287 10.29 8.11 14.45
C LEU A 287 10.33 9.43 15.22
N LEU A 288 9.19 10.12 15.34
CA LEU A 288 9.09 11.35 16.10
C LEU A 288 9.33 11.10 17.61
N PHE A 289 8.84 9.98 18.14
CA PHE A 289 9.09 9.61 19.52
C PHE A 289 10.58 9.38 19.80
N ALA A 290 11.28 8.65 18.92
CA ALA A 290 12.72 8.43 19.04
C ALA A 290 13.54 9.73 18.95
N LEU A 291 13.08 10.71 18.17
CA LEU A 291 13.70 12.04 18.11
C LEU A 291 13.42 12.87 19.37
N ASP A 292 12.19 12.86 19.89
CA ASP A 292 11.82 13.63 21.08
C ASP A 292 12.48 13.09 22.34
N SER A 293 12.63 11.76 22.47
CA SER A 293 13.32 11.12 23.59
C SER A 293 14.84 11.32 23.55
N GLY A 294 15.38 11.76 22.40
CA GLY A 294 16.83 11.88 22.20
C GLY A 294 17.53 10.55 21.92
N GLU A 295 16.77 9.48 21.68
CA GLU A 295 17.32 8.18 21.24
C GLU A 295 17.99 8.32 19.87
N LEU A 296 17.41 9.14 18.98
CA LEU A 296 17.98 9.49 17.69
C LEU A 296 18.26 10.98 17.59
N ASN A 297 19.35 11.33 16.87
CA ASN A 297 19.71 12.71 16.60
C ASN A 297 19.86 12.93 15.07
N LEU A 298 19.08 13.83 14.51
CA LEU A 298 19.12 14.13 13.07
C LEU A 298 20.48 14.59 12.56
N LYS A 299 21.35 15.14 13.45
CA LYS A 299 22.71 15.56 13.06
C LYS A 299 23.62 14.41 12.68
N ASP A 300 23.27 13.18 13.05
CA ASP A 300 24.03 11.97 12.72
C ASP A 300 23.73 11.47 11.30
N TYR A 301 22.74 12.07 10.62
CA TYR A 301 22.27 11.66 9.32
C TYR A 301 22.36 12.81 8.29
N LYS A 302 22.63 12.45 7.03
CA LYS A 302 22.59 13.40 5.91
C LYS A 302 21.22 13.30 5.23
N LEU A 303 20.33 14.25 5.51
CA LEU A 303 18.93 14.22 5.09
C LEU A 303 18.49 15.45 4.30
N ASP A 304 19.42 16.32 3.90
CA ASP A 304 19.13 17.58 3.17
C ASP A 304 18.42 17.35 1.85
N GLN A 305 18.60 16.17 1.24
CA GLN A 305 17.98 15.77 -0.02
C GLN A 305 16.52 15.31 0.13
N LEU A 306 16.05 15.02 1.36
CA LEU A 306 14.67 14.62 1.60
C LEU A 306 13.74 15.78 1.29
N ARG A 307 13.00 15.67 0.19
CA ARG A 307 12.10 16.72 -0.28
C ARG A 307 10.62 16.48 0.03
N LEU A 308 10.20 15.21 0.10
CA LEU A 308 8.80 14.86 0.25
C LEU A 308 8.59 13.76 1.29
N MET A 309 7.69 14.05 2.21
CA MET A 309 7.12 13.11 3.15
C MET A 309 5.68 12.82 2.77
N HIS A 310 5.38 11.57 2.44
CA HIS A 310 4.02 11.09 2.27
C HIS A 310 3.62 10.24 3.46
N ILE A 311 2.55 10.60 4.16
CA ILE A 311 1.96 9.81 5.23
C ILE A 311 0.56 9.40 4.81
N GLY A 312 0.21 8.13 5.00
CA GLY A 312 -1.10 7.64 4.56
C GLY A 312 -1.49 6.30 5.17
N ALA A 313 -2.42 5.65 4.48
CA ALA A 313 -3.08 4.39 4.79
C ALA A 313 -4.06 4.44 5.99
N GLN A 314 -4.16 5.54 6.69
CA GLN A 314 -5.17 5.84 7.72
C GLN A 314 -5.30 7.36 7.90
N PRO A 315 -6.30 7.87 8.64
CA PRO A 315 -6.41 9.29 8.96
C PRO A 315 -5.11 9.83 9.57
N VAL A 316 -4.66 11.00 9.09
CA VAL A 316 -3.40 11.60 9.54
C VAL A 316 -3.69 12.72 10.53
N PRO A 317 -3.28 12.61 11.82
CA PRO A 317 -3.50 13.65 12.80
C PRO A 317 -2.77 14.95 12.45
N GLN A 318 -3.44 16.09 12.61
CA GLN A 318 -2.80 17.39 12.37
C GLN A 318 -1.58 17.63 13.28
N SER A 319 -1.63 17.14 14.51
CA SER A 319 -0.54 17.21 15.48
C SER A 319 0.72 16.50 14.98
N LEU A 320 0.55 15.35 14.33
CA LEU A 320 1.66 14.58 13.75
C LEU A 320 2.40 15.41 12.70
N VAL A 321 1.68 16.00 11.74
CA VAL A 321 2.30 16.79 10.67
C VAL A 321 2.97 18.05 11.22
N LYS A 322 2.33 18.75 12.14
CA LYS A 322 2.94 19.92 12.79
C LYS A 322 4.25 19.55 13.48
N ARG A 323 4.26 18.44 14.23
CA ARG A 323 5.44 17.93 14.93
C ARG A 323 6.51 17.47 13.93
N TRP A 324 6.13 16.79 12.86
CA TRP A 324 7.05 16.42 11.77
C TRP A 324 7.79 17.64 11.21
N LEU A 325 7.06 18.70 10.89
CA LEU A 325 7.63 19.92 10.32
C LEU A 325 8.55 20.69 11.29
N THR A 326 8.53 20.41 12.60
CA THR A 326 9.54 20.96 13.53
C THR A 326 10.91 20.33 13.33
N TYR A 327 10.96 19.04 12.97
CA TYR A 327 12.21 18.33 12.69
C TYR A 327 12.64 18.48 11.23
N PHE A 328 11.70 18.55 10.31
CA PHE A 328 11.92 18.59 8.86
C PHE A 328 11.25 19.82 8.22
N PRO A 329 11.66 21.03 8.55
CA PRO A 329 10.94 22.28 8.14
C PRO A 329 10.97 22.54 6.63
N ASN A 330 11.91 21.95 5.89
CA ASN A 330 12.07 22.14 4.45
C ASN A 330 11.39 21.03 3.61
N GLN A 331 10.80 20.03 4.25
CA GLN A 331 10.10 18.98 3.53
C GLN A 331 8.69 19.40 3.14
N GLN A 332 8.30 18.97 1.95
CA GLN A 332 6.90 18.96 1.55
C GLN A 332 6.18 17.78 2.21
N TYR A 333 4.92 17.97 2.49
CA TYR A 333 4.04 16.93 3.01
C TYR A 333 2.88 16.72 2.07
N ASP A 334 2.51 15.46 1.87
CA ASP A 334 1.27 15.09 1.18
C ASP A 334 0.63 13.88 1.86
N THR A 335 -0.65 13.71 1.61
CA THR A 335 -1.42 12.50 1.89
C THR A 335 -2.39 12.25 0.75
N ASN A 336 -2.89 11.03 0.66
CA ASN A 336 -3.89 10.69 -0.33
C ASN A 336 -4.87 9.65 0.21
N TYR A 337 -5.98 9.54 -0.48
CA TYR A 337 -7.02 8.55 -0.24
C TYR A 337 -7.19 7.65 -1.46
N GLY A 338 -7.39 6.38 -1.20
CA GLY A 338 -7.74 5.38 -2.20
C GLY A 338 -7.96 4.02 -1.57
N LEU A 339 -8.36 3.08 -2.40
CA LEU A 339 -8.72 1.71 -2.03
C LEU A 339 -7.96 0.72 -2.93
N SER A 340 -7.93 -0.55 -2.55
CA SER A 340 -7.46 -1.60 -3.46
C SER A 340 -8.31 -1.66 -4.74
N GLU A 341 -9.59 -1.35 -4.64
CA GLU A 341 -10.56 -1.25 -5.73
C GLU A 341 -10.30 -0.09 -6.70
N SER A 342 -9.50 0.91 -6.29
CA SER A 342 -9.04 2.03 -7.12
C SER A 342 -7.55 1.95 -7.46
N ILE A 343 -6.94 0.77 -7.34
CA ILE A 343 -5.50 0.48 -7.48
C ILE A 343 -4.62 1.23 -6.46
N GLY A 344 -5.14 1.42 -5.29
CA GLY A 344 -4.45 2.09 -4.20
C GLY A 344 -4.83 3.55 -4.07
N PRO A 345 -4.02 4.30 -3.33
CA PRO A 345 -4.28 5.70 -3.07
C PRO A 345 -4.16 6.54 -4.33
N GLY A 346 -4.61 7.78 -4.26
CA GLY A 346 -4.44 8.75 -5.33
C GLY A 346 -5.70 9.13 -6.08
N CYS A 347 -6.89 8.61 -5.71
CA CYS A 347 -8.15 9.14 -6.23
C CYS A 347 -8.51 10.49 -5.61
N VAL A 348 -7.98 10.81 -4.42
CA VAL A 348 -8.06 12.12 -3.78
C VAL A 348 -6.69 12.47 -3.20
N HIS A 349 -6.18 13.66 -3.43
CA HIS A 349 -4.89 14.15 -2.95
C HIS A 349 -5.02 15.47 -2.20
N LEU A 350 -4.32 15.59 -1.07
CA LEU A 350 -4.22 16.85 -0.34
C LEU A 350 -3.45 17.90 -1.15
N GLY A 351 -2.34 17.46 -1.76
CA GLY A 351 -1.39 18.34 -2.43
C GLY A 351 -0.37 18.94 -1.47
N VAL A 352 0.86 19.03 -1.92
CA VAL A 352 2.02 19.47 -1.10
C VAL A 352 1.92 20.92 -0.60
N GLU A 353 1.12 21.74 -1.27
CA GLU A 353 0.87 23.15 -0.92
C GLU A 353 -0.27 23.34 0.09
N ASN A 354 -1.05 22.30 0.39
CA ASN A 354 -2.29 22.40 1.17
C ASN A 354 -2.13 21.99 2.63
N THR A 355 -0.95 22.16 3.21
CA THR A 355 -0.66 21.79 4.62
C THR A 355 -1.57 22.47 5.64
N ARG A 356 -2.24 23.57 5.28
CA ARG A 356 -3.29 24.21 6.10
C ARG A 356 -4.57 23.37 6.21
N LYS A 357 -4.77 22.41 5.32
CA LYS A 357 -5.94 21.53 5.25
C LYS A 357 -5.64 20.11 5.78
N VAL A 358 -4.60 19.93 6.54
CA VAL A 358 -4.32 18.63 7.19
C VAL A 358 -5.54 18.15 7.96
N GLY A 359 -5.88 16.87 7.79
CA GLY A 359 -7.16 16.28 8.23
C GLY A 359 -8.15 16.06 7.09
N ALA A 360 -8.02 16.84 5.98
CA ALA A 360 -8.68 16.50 4.73
C ALA A 360 -7.89 15.43 3.98
N ILE A 361 -8.58 14.56 3.22
CA ILE A 361 -7.96 13.67 2.26
C ILE A 361 -7.62 14.39 0.94
N GLY A 362 -8.14 15.59 0.73
CA GLY A 362 -7.79 16.50 -0.36
C GLY A 362 -8.90 16.72 -1.38
N VAL A 363 -8.50 16.86 -2.64
CA VAL A 363 -9.37 17.09 -3.79
C VAL A 363 -9.20 15.95 -4.81
N PRO A 364 -10.10 15.79 -5.82
CA PRO A 364 -9.95 14.76 -6.83
C PRO A 364 -8.53 14.72 -7.42
N GLY A 365 -7.91 13.55 -7.41
CA GLY A 365 -6.58 13.35 -7.96
C GLY A 365 -6.55 13.48 -9.49
N TYR A 366 -5.35 13.47 -10.07
CA TYR A 366 -5.17 13.58 -11.51
C TYR A 366 -5.96 12.50 -12.27
N GLY A 367 -6.85 12.92 -13.16
CA GLY A 367 -7.69 12.02 -13.95
C GLY A 367 -8.83 11.34 -13.17
N TRP A 368 -9.06 11.72 -11.92
CA TRP A 368 -10.18 11.24 -11.11
C TRP A 368 -11.35 12.21 -11.09
N GLN A 369 -12.53 11.67 -10.92
CA GLN A 369 -13.77 12.38 -10.60
C GLN A 369 -14.29 11.87 -9.27
N VAL A 370 -14.86 12.78 -8.47
CA VAL A 370 -15.42 12.48 -7.15
C VAL A 370 -16.81 13.06 -7.05
N LYS A 371 -17.72 12.34 -6.40
CA LYS A 371 -19.01 12.85 -5.94
C LYS A 371 -19.31 12.31 -4.54
N ILE A 372 -20.08 13.04 -3.76
CA ILE A 372 -20.60 12.60 -2.47
C ILE A 372 -22.12 12.53 -2.62
N VAL A 373 -22.74 11.39 -2.26
CA VAL A 373 -24.17 11.15 -2.49
C VAL A 373 -24.90 10.71 -1.24
N ASP A 374 -26.18 11.06 -1.17
CA ASP A 374 -27.09 10.57 -0.12
C ASP A 374 -27.56 9.12 -0.41
N GLU A 375 -28.42 8.58 0.45
CA GLU A 375 -29.01 7.25 0.30
C GLU A 375 -29.87 7.06 -0.96
N LYS A 376 -30.26 8.16 -1.62
CA LYS A 376 -31.07 8.16 -2.85
C LYS A 376 -30.20 8.39 -4.11
N ASP A 377 -28.87 8.27 -3.98
CA ASP A 377 -27.90 8.56 -5.04
C ASP A 377 -27.92 10.03 -5.53
N CYS A 378 -28.47 10.96 -4.75
CA CYS A 378 -28.47 12.37 -5.07
C CYS A 378 -27.21 13.03 -4.50
N PRO A 379 -26.49 13.89 -5.29
CA PRO A 379 -25.37 14.64 -4.76
C PRO A 379 -25.76 15.50 -3.56
N VAL A 380 -25.02 15.38 -2.46
CA VAL A 380 -25.21 16.19 -1.26
C VAL A 380 -24.72 17.63 -1.50
N LYS A 381 -25.22 18.59 -0.70
CA LYS A 381 -24.88 20.00 -0.83
C LYS A 381 -24.07 20.49 0.37
N GLY A 382 -23.09 21.33 0.09
CA GLY A 382 -22.28 21.95 1.14
C GLY A 382 -21.59 20.92 2.03
N GLN A 383 -21.69 21.07 3.34
CA GLN A 383 -21.03 20.22 4.33
C GLN A 383 -21.91 19.00 4.78
N GLU A 384 -22.93 18.64 4.00
CA GLU A 384 -23.71 17.45 4.27
C GLU A 384 -22.86 16.20 4.08
N VAL A 385 -23.04 15.20 4.96
CA VAL A 385 -22.34 13.91 4.90
C VAL A 385 -23.07 12.97 3.94
N GLY A 386 -22.30 12.29 3.10
CA GLY A 386 -22.80 11.28 2.17
C GLY A 386 -21.72 10.24 1.83
N GLU A 387 -22.08 9.25 1.04
CA GLU A 387 -21.14 8.23 0.56
C GLU A 387 -20.20 8.80 -0.52
N LEU A 388 -18.90 8.64 -0.31
CA LEU A 388 -17.88 9.00 -1.28
C LEU A 388 -17.91 8.04 -2.46
N CYS A 389 -18.02 8.58 -3.67
CA CYS A 389 -17.94 7.81 -4.90
C CYS A 389 -16.83 8.36 -5.79
N VAL A 390 -16.05 7.47 -6.42
CA VAL A 390 -14.94 7.84 -7.29
C VAL A 390 -15.06 7.21 -8.67
N LYS A 391 -14.55 7.90 -9.69
CA LYS A 391 -14.53 7.43 -11.08
C LYS A 391 -13.24 7.83 -11.75
N GLY A 392 -12.59 6.89 -12.42
CA GLY A 392 -11.33 7.09 -13.15
C GLY A 392 -10.79 5.77 -13.71
N ASP A 393 -9.70 5.85 -14.46
CA ASP A 393 -9.09 4.67 -15.09
C ASP A 393 -8.50 3.67 -14.06
N GLY A 394 -8.28 4.11 -12.81
CA GLY A 394 -7.82 3.25 -11.71
C GLY A 394 -8.91 2.35 -11.12
N VAL A 395 -10.20 2.59 -11.40
CA VAL A 395 -11.30 1.77 -10.87
C VAL A 395 -11.17 0.32 -11.36
N MET A 396 -11.39 -0.62 -10.46
CA MET A 396 -11.36 -2.06 -10.75
C MET A 396 -12.33 -2.46 -11.86
N VAL A 397 -12.05 -3.59 -12.49
CA VAL A 397 -12.99 -4.22 -13.42
C VAL A 397 -14.17 -4.83 -12.66
N CYS A 398 -13.88 -5.63 -11.62
CA CYS A 398 -14.86 -6.32 -10.80
C CYS A 398 -14.20 -6.95 -9.56
N TYR A 399 -15.00 -7.41 -8.63
CA TYR A 399 -14.62 -8.48 -7.74
C TYR A 399 -14.64 -9.80 -8.53
N TYR A 400 -13.49 -10.45 -8.66
CA TYR A 400 -13.32 -11.66 -9.45
C TYR A 400 -14.18 -12.79 -8.87
N ASN A 401 -14.97 -13.43 -9.73
CA ASN A 401 -15.95 -14.46 -9.37
C ASN A 401 -17.04 -14.02 -8.37
N ASP A 402 -17.28 -12.71 -8.19
CA ASP A 402 -18.35 -12.18 -7.33
C ASP A 402 -19.11 -11.04 -8.04
N GLU A 403 -20.01 -11.43 -8.92
CA GLU A 403 -20.83 -10.49 -9.69
C GLU A 403 -21.79 -9.70 -8.77
N LYS A 404 -22.27 -10.33 -7.69
CA LYS A 404 -23.19 -9.69 -6.76
C LYS A 404 -22.50 -8.53 -6.03
N ALA A 405 -21.37 -8.80 -5.37
CA ALA A 405 -20.61 -7.76 -4.70
C ALA A 405 -20.14 -6.67 -5.68
N THR A 406 -19.82 -7.03 -6.92
CA THR A 406 -19.43 -6.07 -7.96
C THR A 406 -20.57 -5.09 -8.25
N LYS A 407 -21.80 -5.57 -8.47
CA LYS A 407 -22.97 -4.73 -8.75
C LYS A 407 -23.39 -3.82 -7.58
N GLU A 408 -23.07 -4.24 -6.37
CA GLU A 408 -23.36 -3.44 -5.16
C GLU A 408 -22.51 -2.15 -5.15
N VAL A 409 -21.25 -2.22 -5.62
CA VAL A 409 -20.29 -1.11 -5.51
C VAL A 409 -19.96 -0.41 -6.83
N LEU A 410 -20.19 -1.05 -7.99
CA LEU A 410 -19.95 -0.44 -9.31
C LEU A 410 -21.26 -0.11 -10.00
N LYS A 411 -21.52 1.19 -10.20
CA LYS A 411 -22.72 1.70 -10.89
C LYS A 411 -22.34 2.79 -11.88
N ASP A 412 -22.62 2.60 -13.16
CA ASP A 412 -22.36 3.57 -14.24
C ASP A 412 -20.91 4.08 -14.29
N GLY A 413 -19.96 3.20 -13.98
CA GLY A 413 -18.53 3.49 -13.93
C GLY A 413 -18.07 4.25 -12.67
N TRP A 414 -18.94 4.44 -11.70
CA TRP A 414 -18.61 4.95 -10.37
C TRP A 414 -18.39 3.79 -9.40
N LEU A 415 -17.32 3.90 -8.62
CA LEU A 415 -17.07 3.04 -7.46
C LEU A 415 -17.67 3.72 -6.23
N TYR A 416 -18.61 3.08 -5.60
CA TYR A 416 -19.19 3.43 -4.30
C TYR A 416 -18.27 2.84 -3.23
N THR A 417 -17.57 3.72 -2.50
CA THR A 417 -16.45 3.30 -1.67
C THR A 417 -16.84 2.67 -0.35
N GLY A 418 -18.06 2.94 0.12
CA GLY A 418 -18.51 2.61 1.46
C GLY A 418 -17.95 3.51 2.54
N ASP A 419 -17.21 4.56 2.18
CA ASP A 419 -16.69 5.56 3.10
C ASP A 419 -17.59 6.80 3.07
N MET A 420 -17.92 7.32 4.25
CA MET A 420 -18.71 8.53 4.41
C MET A 420 -17.79 9.74 4.42
N ALA A 421 -18.16 10.77 3.68
CA ALA A 421 -17.36 11.98 3.53
C ALA A 421 -18.23 13.24 3.48
N MET A 422 -17.60 14.37 3.71
CA MET A 422 -18.14 15.71 3.47
C MET A 422 -17.15 16.57 2.70
N GLN A 423 -17.63 17.60 2.03
CA GLN A 423 -16.80 18.54 1.30
C GLN A 423 -16.95 19.94 1.89
N ASP A 424 -15.85 20.65 2.09
CA ASP A 424 -15.91 22.03 2.55
C ASP A 424 -16.16 23.02 1.39
N GLU A 425 -16.29 24.31 1.72
CA GLU A 425 -16.58 25.39 0.76
C GLU A 425 -15.44 25.60 -0.26
N GLU A 426 -14.22 25.17 0.07
CA GLU A 426 -13.05 25.23 -0.81
C GLU A 426 -12.90 23.99 -1.69
N GLY A 427 -13.77 22.98 -1.52
CA GLY A 427 -13.77 21.75 -2.28
C GLY A 427 -12.92 20.63 -1.70
N PHE A 428 -12.34 20.81 -0.50
CA PHE A 428 -11.58 19.74 0.17
C PHE A 428 -12.53 18.72 0.80
N ILE A 429 -12.16 17.46 0.65
CA ILE A 429 -12.93 16.30 1.11
C ILE A 429 -12.35 15.80 2.42
N PHE A 430 -13.24 15.55 3.38
CA PHE A 430 -12.93 14.99 4.69
C PHE A 430 -13.64 13.67 4.84
N LEU A 431 -12.92 12.62 5.22
CA LEU A 431 -13.57 11.38 5.64
C LEU A 431 -14.21 11.60 7.01
N VAL A 432 -15.40 11.04 7.17
CA VAL A 432 -16.15 11.10 8.41
C VAL A 432 -16.11 9.76 9.10
N ASP A 433 -16.44 8.68 8.37
CA ASP A 433 -16.39 7.32 8.87
C ASP A 433 -16.61 6.30 7.74
N ARG A 434 -16.65 5.01 8.07
CA ARG A 434 -17.19 3.99 7.19
C ARG A 434 -18.69 3.83 7.37
N LYS A 435 -19.41 3.72 6.26
CA LYS A 435 -20.88 3.58 6.24
C LYS A 435 -21.39 2.45 7.14
N LYS A 436 -20.65 1.35 7.23
CA LYS A 436 -20.98 0.19 8.07
C LYS A 436 -20.68 0.38 9.56
N ASP A 437 -19.81 1.32 9.90
CA ASP A 437 -19.33 1.57 11.27
C ASP A 437 -20.06 2.75 11.92
N VAL A 438 -20.91 3.46 11.14
CA VAL A 438 -21.78 4.54 11.66
C VAL A 438 -22.74 3.97 12.72
N ILE A 439 -22.72 4.55 13.91
CA ILE A 439 -23.58 4.18 15.04
C ILE A 439 -24.88 4.97 14.91
N ILE A 440 -26.02 4.27 14.89
CA ILE A 440 -27.36 4.91 14.79
C ILE A 440 -27.98 4.96 16.18
N SER A 441 -27.87 6.11 16.84
CA SER A 441 -28.35 6.34 18.20
C SER A 441 -29.56 7.28 18.20
N GLY A 442 -30.70 6.79 18.59
CA GLY A 442 -31.94 7.59 18.65
C GLY A 442 -32.40 8.20 17.33
N GLY A 443 -31.95 7.62 16.19
CA GLY A 443 -32.22 8.12 14.84
C GLY A 443 -31.18 9.14 14.33
N GLU A 444 -30.11 9.42 15.09
CA GLU A 444 -29.02 10.26 14.70
C GLU A 444 -27.77 9.41 14.40
N ASN A 445 -26.98 9.83 13.40
CA ASN A 445 -25.74 9.17 13.04
C ASN A 445 -24.58 9.71 13.90
N LEU A 446 -23.97 8.83 14.67
CA LEU A 446 -22.72 9.09 15.37
C LEU A 446 -21.57 8.44 14.58
N TYR A 447 -20.47 9.16 14.48
CA TYR A 447 -19.32 8.74 13.70
C TYR A 447 -18.15 8.39 14.64
N PRO A 448 -17.83 7.11 14.85
CA PRO A 448 -16.76 6.65 15.73
C PRO A 448 -15.44 7.40 15.56
N VAL A 449 -14.97 7.57 14.33
CA VAL A 449 -13.70 8.25 14.03
C VAL A 449 -13.65 9.68 14.59
N GLN A 450 -14.76 10.42 14.58
CA GLN A 450 -14.79 11.78 15.13
C GLN A 450 -14.67 11.79 16.66
N ILE A 451 -15.25 10.79 17.32
CA ILE A 451 -15.15 10.62 18.77
C ILE A 451 -13.73 10.16 19.13
N GLU A 452 -13.18 9.22 18.38
CA GLU A 452 -11.79 8.73 18.52
C GLU A 452 -10.76 9.84 18.36
N ASP A 453 -10.85 10.66 17.31
CA ASP A 453 -9.96 11.80 17.07
C ASP A 453 -9.99 12.79 18.24
N PHE A 454 -11.18 13.04 18.80
CA PHE A 454 -11.31 13.91 19.95
C PHE A 454 -10.63 13.31 21.19
N LEU A 455 -10.96 12.06 21.54
CA LEU A 455 -10.41 11.39 22.71
C LEU A 455 -8.89 11.18 22.60
N SER A 456 -8.38 10.88 21.41
CA SER A 456 -6.93 10.77 21.13
C SER A 456 -6.17 12.08 21.32
N SER A 457 -6.86 13.23 21.28
CA SER A 457 -6.23 14.54 21.56
C SER A 457 -5.96 14.77 23.04
N HIS A 458 -6.51 13.93 23.94
CA HIS A 458 -6.26 14.02 25.38
C HIS A 458 -4.81 13.62 25.71
N PRO A 459 -4.10 14.39 26.55
CA PRO A 459 -2.67 14.17 26.81
C PRO A 459 -2.33 12.80 27.40
N ASP A 460 -3.27 12.20 28.13
CA ASP A 460 -3.07 10.93 28.83
C ASP A 460 -3.53 9.70 28.02
N VAL A 461 -4.24 9.89 26.92
CA VAL A 461 -4.72 8.80 26.05
C VAL A 461 -3.63 8.35 25.11
N MET A 462 -3.37 7.03 25.07
CA MET A 462 -2.45 6.39 24.14
C MET A 462 -3.16 5.93 22.88
N ASP A 463 -4.28 5.23 23.05
CA ASP A 463 -5.11 4.73 21.94
C ASP A 463 -6.58 4.68 22.33
N VAL A 464 -7.49 4.72 21.33
CA VAL A 464 -8.93 4.68 21.55
C VAL A 464 -9.63 4.00 20.40
N ALA A 465 -10.67 3.22 20.71
CA ALA A 465 -11.59 2.66 19.74
C ALA A 465 -13.02 2.90 20.19
N VAL A 466 -13.89 3.34 19.28
CA VAL A 466 -15.31 3.57 19.55
C VAL A 466 -16.16 2.57 18.79
N ILE A 467 -17.09 1.93 19.49
CA ILE A 467 -18.00 0.92 18.93
C ILE A 467 -19.46 1.22 19.28
N GLY A 468 -20.38 0.76 18.44
CA GLY A 468 -21.81 0.74 18.74
C GLY A 468 -22.16 -0.45 19.62
N LEU A 469 -22.81 -0.20 20.76
CA LEU A 469 -23.40 -1.25 21.58
C LEU A 469 -24.94 -1.22 21.44
N PRO A 470 -25.58 -2.38 21.33
CA PRO A 470 -27.05 -2.44 21.27
C PRO A 470 -27.72 -1.78 22.49
N ASP A 471 -28.66 -0.88 22.26
CA ASP A 471 -29.49 -0.26 23.28
C ASP A 471 -30.97 -0.43 22.94
N SER A 472 -31.77 -0.80 23.95
CA SER A 472 -33.19 -1.12 23.77
C SER A 472 -34.06 0.10 23.43
N ARG A 473 -33.63 1.32 23.74
CA ARG A 473 -34.36 2.56 23.53
C ARG A 473 -33.84 3.34 22.31
N LEU A 474 -32.54 3.38 22.15
CA LEU A 474 -31.89 4.22 21.13
C LEU A 474 -31.49 3.43 19.89
N GLY A 475 -31.58 2.10 19.92
CA GLY A 475 -31.03 1.21 18.89
C GLY A 475 -29.58 0.86 19.18
N GLU A 476 -28.70 1.87 19.18
CA GLU A 476 -27.30 1.74 19.56
C GLU A 476 -26.88 2.90 20.48
N ILE A 477 -25.84 2.68 21.25
CA ILE A 477 -25.06 3.72 21.99
C ILE A 477 -23.60 3.61 21.67
N ALA A 478 -22.90 4.73 21.61
CA ALA A 478 -21.45 4.74 21.42
C ALA A 478 -20.74 4.37 22.74
N ALA A 479 -19.76 3.47 22.64
CA ALA A 479 -18.90 3.09 23.75
C ALA A 479 -17.43 3.22 23.33
N ALA A 480 -16.62 3.96 24.11
CA ALA A 480 -15.20 4.14 23.88
C ALA A 480 -14.38 3.15 24.72
N ILE A 481 -13.44 2.47 24.10
CA ILE A 481 -12.42 1.65 24.74
C ILE A 481 -11.13 2.46 24.68
N VAL A 482 -10.55 2.83 25.82
CA VAL A 482 -9.43 3.78 25.89
C VAL A 482 -8.24 3.11 26.56
N GLU A 483 -7.07 3.22 25.93
CA GLU A 483 -5.78 2.86 26.48
C GLU A 483 -5.08 4.11 27.02
N ILE A 484 -4.65 4.09 28.27
CA ILE A 484 -3.95 5.20 28.93
C ILE A 484 -2.45 5.01 28.79
N LYS A 485 -1.71 6.11 28.55
CA LYS A 485 -0.24 6.10 28.45
C LYS A 485 0.39 5.58 29.75
N GLU A 486 1.45 4.81 29.61
CA GLU A 486 2.19 4.26 30.76
C GLU A 486 2.66 5.37 31.70
N GLY A 487 2.35 5.21 33.00
CA GLY A 487 2.66 6.20 34.03
C GLY A 487 1.71 7.41 34.12
N HIS A 488 0.69 7.48 33.26
CA HIS A 488 -0.37 8.49 33.30
C HIS A 488 -1.60 7.98 34.04
N HIS A 489 -2.46 8.90 34.48
CA HIS A 489 -3.70 8.57 35.18
C HIS A 489 -4.85 9.41 34.59
N CYS A 490 -5.84 8.75 34.04
CA CYS A 490 -7.06 9.37 33.51
C CYS A 490 -8.24 8.49 33.89
N THR A 491 -9.29 9.07 34.42
CA THR A 491 -10.52 8.35 34.78
C THR A 491 -11.56 8.49 33.68
N GLU A 492 -12.56 7.62 33.71
CA GLU A 492 -13.73 7.72 32.83
C GLU A 492 -14.41 9.09 32.95
N GLN A 493 -14.54 9.61 34.17
CA GLN A 493 -15.13 10.92 34.44
C GLN A 493 -14.33 12.06 33.79
N ASP A 494 -12.99 12.01 33.80
CA ASP A 494 -12.14 13.03 33.15
C ASP A 494 -12.39 13.07 31.65
N LEU A 495 -12.56 11.92 31.01
CA LEU A 495 -12.85 11.81 29.59
C LEU A 495 -14.29 12.24 29.25
N GLU A 496 -15.28 11.89 30.09
CA GLU A 496 -16.66 12.35 29.93
C GLU A 496 -16.77 13.88 30.05
N GLU A 497 -16.09 14.49 31.05
CA GLU A 497 -16.07 15.95 31.20
C GLU A 497 -15.41 16.64 30.01
N ALA A 498 -14.29 16.10 29.50
CA ALA A 498 -13.63 16.60 28.31
C ALA A 498 -14.55 16.50 27.07
N PHE A 499 -15.23 15.38 26.90
CA PHE A 499 -16.16 15.18 25.79
C PHE A 499 -17.40 16.07 25.86
N ALA A 500 -17.96 16.27 27.05
CA ALA A 500 -19.06 17.19 27.28
C ALA A 500 -18.66 18.65 27.00
N GLU A 501 -17.42 19.05 27.28
CA GLU A 501 -16.92 20.38 26.93
C GLU A 501 -16.75 20.54 25.43
N TYR A 502 -16.26 19.52 24.73
CA TYR A 502 -16.16 19.50 23.27
C TYR A 502 -17.55 19.65 22.62
N GLY A 503 -18.55 18.91 23.06
CA GLY A 503 -19.93 19.02 22.58
C GLY A 503 -20.54 20.39 22.79
N ARG A 504 -20.21 21.07 23.90
CA ARG A 504 -20.65 22.46 24.15
C ARG A 504 -19.99 23.47 23.21
N ARG A 505 -18.73 23.26 22.83
CA ARG A 505 -17.98 24.14 21.92
C ARG A 505 -18.35 23.91 20.46
N ASN A 506 -18.68 22.68 20.10
CA ASN A 506 -19.06 22.27 18.76
C ASN A 506 -20.55 21.92 18.73
N ARG A 507 -21.40 22.89 18.47
CA ARG A 507 -22.88 22.77 18.47
C ARG A 507 -23.49 21.64 17.62
N ARG A 508 -22.64 20.82 16.94
CA ARG A 508 -23.02 19.65 16.15
C ARG A 508 -23.25 18.38 16.99
N PHE A 509 -22.81 18.34 18.26
CA PHE A 509 -22.94 17.22 19.17
C PHE A 509 -23.93 17.50 20.32
N GLY A 510 -24.85 18.41 20.14
CA GLY A 510 -25.84 18.74 21.15
C GLY A 510 -26.90 17.68 21.26
N GLY A 511 -26.67 16.65 22.10
CA GLY A 511 -27.71 15.68 22.42
C GLY A 511 -27.25 14.29 22.85
N VAL A 512 -26.02 14.11 23.32
CA VAL A 512 -25.58 12.86 23.94
C VAL A 512 -25.51 13.05 25.45
#